data_cf3048c078f10d34c437dbf16666edc3
#
_entry.id   cf3048c078f10d34c437dbf16666edc3
#
_cell.length_a   1.000
_cell.length_b   1.000
_cell.length_c   1.000
_cell.angle_alpha   90.00
_cell.angle_beta   90.00
_cell.angle_gamma   90.00
#
_symmetry.space_group_name_H-M   'P 1'
#
loop_
_entity.id
_entity.type
_entity.pdbx_description
1 polymer ?
#
loop_
_entity_poly.entity_id
_entity_poly.type
_entity_poly.pdbx_seq_one_letter_code
_entity_poly.pdbx_strand_id
1 'polypeptide(L)'
;MEQICQLREAILACEGHALVLGGPGSGKTTIALRKAVKRIKEGMAPGRSALFLSFSRAAVSRIADAAKLEANKGERSQLSIQTFHSFFWEILKTHAYLLGAPRKLSILLPQDEKALSGGIVEEDEGWAHWVTERERLFMQDGRIAFDLFAPNAARLLATSSYLLRSIGQRYPIVIVDEAQDTGQHAWRCMEMLAPYTQIICLADLDQQIFDYLPGVGPERVDAIRRALQPMEVDFGTQNHRSPDSEILTFGNDILSGVARGAPYRGVSALQYRPENPPPNWNHLLRRALREVIQAIKAATDRPIETIAVLVPNNRSALKMSNALNALGSNEGKTVKHKLLFDEAQALLSARLAAFLLEPKAPANTESDLATCLELIAAAKRSTGKGHTVVAKLFEQAGKIRSGKALTVNIAKAIRALFVHLRSYGFSGDPSKDWISVKQALRNSGQAELESVASQLDFLVAFQRGSRISASLAAEWLRDGAYTNARAALDLALAQEQIVDGAEPPTGLLVMNFHKAKGKQFDGVIVVREARRTDAGVDSSFIWRGDGPPYPKSRKVLRVGVTRARTQAIILDPLWPVCPLLKGHKLSNSGPKG
;
A
#
# COMPACT_ATOMS: atom_id res chain seq x y z
N MET A 1 20.97 29.46 -9.25
CA MET A 1 21.12 28.36 -10.25
C MET A 1 22.51 27.76 -10.26
N GLU A 2 23.56 28.57 -10.26
CA GLU A 2 24.97 28.14 -10.33
C GLU A 2 25.39 27.23 -9.15
N GLN A 3 25.07 27.60 -7.92
CA GLN A 3 25.37 26.82 -6.71
C GLN A 3 24.75 25.41 -6.73
N ILE A 4 23.60 25.23 -7.35
CA ILE A 4 22.90 23.94 -7.45
C ILE A 4 23.50 23.06 -8.54
N CYS A 5 24.00 23.64 -9.62
CA CYS A 5 24.78 22.91 -10.60
C CYS A 5 26.05 22.34 -9.95
N GLN A 6 26.74 23.13 -9.12
CA GLN A 6 27.91 22.69 -8.37
C GLN A 6 27.61 21.55 -7.39
N LEU A 7 26.51 21.62 -6.64
CA LEU A 7 26.08 20.55 -5.72
C LEU A 7 25.76 19.25 -6.46
N ARG A 8 25.12 19.33 -7.63
CA ARG A 8 24.84 18.16 -8.48
C ARG A 8 26.11 17.55 -9.05
N GLU A 9 27.05 18.36 -9.49
CA GLU A 9 28.36 17.91 -9.97
C GLU A 9 29.15 17.24 -8.86
N ALA A 10 29.12 17.77 -7.64
CA ALA A 10 29.75 17.15 -6.47
C ALA A 10 29.23 15.73 -6.22
N ILE A 11 27.88 15.51 -6.28
CA ILE A 11 27.31 14.17 -6.13
C ILE A 11 27.78 13.24 -7.26
N LEU A 12 27.79 13.72 -8.51
CA LEU A 12 28.26 12.93 -9.64
C LEU A 12 29.74 12.57 -9.55
N ALA A 13 30.57 13.43 -8.93
CA ALA A 13 31.99 13.20 -8.72
C ALA A 13 32.32 12.36 -7.47
N CYS A 14 31.39 12.28 -6.49
CA CYS A 14 31.63 11.61 -5.23
C CYS A 14 31.93 10.11 -5.40
N GLU A 15 33.08 9.65 -4.91
CA GLU A 15 33.47 8.22 -4.91
C GLU A 15 33.12 7.53 -3.57
N GLY A 16 32.95 8.28 -2.48
CA GLY A 16 32.55 7.82 -1.15
C GLY A 16 31.04 7.74 -1.00
N HIS A 17 30.58 7.48 0.22
CA HIS A 17 29.16 7.55 0.55
C HIS A 17 28.62 8.98 0.44
N ALA A 18 27.34 9.13 0.15
CA ALA A 18 26.69 10.44 0.08
C ALA A 18 25.33 10.45 0.76
N LEU A 19 24.99 11.58 1.36
CA LEU A 19 23.67 11.88 1.90
C LEU A 19 23.12 13.11 1.18
N VAL A 20 22.01 12.93 0.47
CA VAL A 20 21.36 13.98 -0.30
C VAL A 20 20.04 14.35 0.38
N LEU A 21 20.03 15.53 0.99
CA LEU A 21 18.86 16.10 1.63
C LEU A 21 18.07 16.99 0.66
N GLY A 22 16.80 17.24 0.96
CA GLY A 22 15.99 18.21 0.24
C GLY A 22 14.51 17.87 0.25
N GLY A 23 13.68 18.86 -0.05
CA GLY A 23 12.23 18.75 -0.07
C GLY A 23 11.67 17.91 -1.23
N PRO A 24 10.32 17.76 -1.27
CA PRO A 24 9.65 17.07 -2.36
C PRO A 24 9.87 17.80 -3.69
N GLY A 25 10.30 17.06 -4.73
CA GLY A 25 10.51 17.63 -6.06
C GLY A 25 11.85 18.35 -6.26
N SER A 26 12.78 18.31 -5.31
CA SER A 26 14.11 18.94 -5.41
C SER A 26 15.05 18.25 -6.42
N GLY A 27 14.69 17.08 -6.94
CA GLY A 27 15.48 16.35 -7.94
C GLY A 27 16.47 15.32 -7.36
N LYS A 28 16.38 14.99 -6.06
CA LYS A 28 17.21 13.97 -5.40
C LYS A 28 17.28 12.65 -6.17
N THR A 29 16.12 12.09 -6.49
CA THR A 29 16.01 10.80 -7.19
C THR A 29 16.63 10.87 -8.60
N THR A 30 16.45 12.00 -9.30
CA THR A 30 17.02 12.19 -10.65
C THR A 30 18.55 12.23 -10.61
N ILE A 31 19.14 12.98 -9.68
CA ILE A 31 20.61 13.07 -9.61
C ILE A 31 21.23 11.75 -9.16
N ALA A 32 20.60 11.02 -8.23
CA ALA A 32 21.05 9.69 -7.82
C ALA A 32 20.97 8.68 -8.97
N LEU A 33 19.92 8.75 -9.79
CA LEU A 33 19.80 7.91 -10.98
C LEU A 33 20.92 8.24 -12.01
N ARG A 34 21.20 9.51 -12.23
CA ARG A 34 22.33 9.94 -13.09
C ARG A 34 23.67 9.45 -12.56
N LYS A 35 23.88 9.47 -11.25
CA LYS A 35 25.08 8.90 -10.62
C LYS A 35 25.20 7.40 -10.87
N ALA A 36 24.11 6.65 -10.72
CA ALA A 36 24.08 5.21 -11.04
C ALA A 36 24.39 4.95 -12.51
N VAL A 37 23.77 5.70 -13.43
CA VAL A 37 24.00 5.58 -14.87
C VAL A 37 25.44 5.96 -15.22
N LYS A 38 25.99 7.01 -14.61
CA LYS A 38 27.42 7.39 -14.78
C LYS A 38 28.32 6.22 -14.37
N ARG A 39 28.08 5.61 -13.21
CA ARG A 39 28.88 4.47 -12.71
C ARG A 39 28.79 3.25 -13.64
N ILE A 40 27.64 3.03 -14.26
CA ILE A 40 27.47 1.98 -15.28
C ILE A 40 28.29 2.31 -16.53
N LYS A 41 28.26 3.56 -17.01
CA LYS A 41 29.02 4.03 -18.20
C LYS A 41 30.52 3.98 -18.00
N GLU A 42 31.01 4.18 -16.79
CA GLU A 42 32.44 4.04 -16.44
C GLU A 42 32.92 2.59 -16.51
N GLY A 43 32.01 1.63 -16.67
CA GLY A 43 32.27 0.20 -16.82
C GLY A 43 31.97 -0.59 -15.54
N MET A 44 30.94 -1.38 -15.59
CA MET A 44 30.66 -2.41 -14.59
C MET A 44 30.99 -3.78 -15.16
N ALA A 45 31.65 -4.61 -14.36
CA ALA A 45 31.92 -5.99 -14.74
C ALA A 45 30.62 -6.77 -14.98
N PRO A 46 30.57 -7.78 -15.85
CA PRO A 46 29.43 -8.62 -16.09
C PRO A 46 28.87 -9.21 -14.77
N GLY A 47 27.57 -9.21 -14.64
CA GLY A 47 26.86 -9.69 -13.41
C GLY A 47 26.78 -8.68 -12.27
N ARG A 48 27.40 -7.51 -12.40
CA ARG A 48 27.24 -6.39 -11.44
C ARG A 48 26.15 -5.44 -11.90
N SER A 49 25.52 -4.77 -10.92
CA SER A 49 24.46 -3.80 -11.17
C SER A 49 24.50 -2.66 -10.16
N ALA A 50 24.01 -1.49 -10.53
CA ALA A 50 23.66 -0.44 -9.59
C ALA A 50 22.31 -0.81 -8.96
N LEU A 51 22.23 -0.83 -7.63
CA LEU A 51 21.01 -1.16 -6.89
C LEU A 51 20.30 0.12 -6.44
N PHE A 52 19.03 0.24 -6.75
CA PHE A 52 18.16 1.31 -6.27
C PHE A 52 17.06 0.73 -5.40
N LEU A 53 17.07 1.06 -4.10
CA LEU A 53 16.12 0.58 -3.11
C LEU A 53 15.12 1.68 -2.75
N SER A 54 13.85 1.36 -2.77
CA SER A 54 12.78 2.26 -2.33
C SER A 54 11.72 1.53 -1.49
N PHE A 55 10.90 2.28 -0.74
CA PHE A 55 9.87 1.68 0.11
C PHE A 55 8.62 1.23 -0.63
N SER A 56 8.31 1.87 -1.76
CA SER A 56 7.05 1.61 -2.44
C SER A 56 7.25 1.17 -3.90
N ARG A 57 6.39 0.26 -4.34
CA ARG A 57 6.33 -0.16 -5.76
C ARG A 57 6.07 1.01 -6.70
N ALA A 58 5.26 1.99 -6.28
CA ALA A 58 5.02 3.19 -7.06
C ALA A 58 6.28 4.06 -7.23
N ALA A 59 7.15 4.10 -6.24
CA ALA A 59 8.44 4.78 -6.37
C ALA A 59 9.37 3.99 -7.30
N VAL A 60 9.44 2.67 -7.17
CA VAL A 60 10.18 1.77 -8.07
C VAL A 60 9.76 1.97 -9.53
N SER A 61 8.45 1.97 -9.81
CA SER A 61 7.94 2.22 -11.17
C SER A 61 8.34 3.60 -11.71
N ARG A 62 8.21 4.66 -10.91
CA ARG A 62 8.63 6.02 -11.31
C ARG A 62 10.13 6.12 -11.59
N ILE A 63 10.95 5.46 -10.77
CA ILE A 63 12.40 5.42 -10.97
C ILE A 63 12.72 4.65 -12.26
N ALA A 64 12.03 3.54 -12.51
CA ALA A 64 12.18 2.78 -13.74
C ALA A 64 11.78 3.58 -14.99
N ASP A 65 10.70 4.38 -14.90
CA ASP A 65 10.31 5.27 -15.99
C ASP A 65 11.29 6.41 -16.19
N ALA A 66 11.79 7.02 -15.12
CA ALA A 66 12.88 8.01 -15.21
C ALA A 66 14.16 7.42 -15.82
N ALA A 67 14.47 6.16 -15.50
CA ALA A 67 15.62 5.45 -16.06
C ALA A 67 15.50 5.25 -17.59
N LYS A 68 14.30 5.16 -18.15
CA LYS A 68 14.08 5.10 -19.61
C LYS A 68 14.52 6.38 -20.31
N LEU A 69 14.46 7.51 -19.63
CA LEU A 69 14.87 8.83 -20.17
C LEU A 69 16.37 9.09 -20.01
N GLU A 70 17.00 8.54 -18.98
CA GLU A 70 18.39 8.82 -18.61
C GLU A 70 19.40 7.75 -19.10
N ALA A 71 18.91 6.54 -19.47
CA ALA A 71 19.75 5.38 -19.79
C ALA A 71 19.23 4.59 -21.00
N ASN A 72 20.14 4.10 -21.83
CA ASN A 72 19.83 3.21 -22.94
C ASN A 72 19.47 1.78 -22.44
N LYS A 73 19.06 0.89 -23.37
CA LYS A 73 18.62 -0.48 -23.02
C LYS A 73 19.72 -1.31 -22.35
N GLY A 74 20.97 -1.18 -22.80
CA GLY A 74 22.13 -1.88 -22.24
C GLY A 74 22.44 -1.42 -20.82
N GLU A 75 22.48 -0.11 -20.59
CA GLU A 75 22.68 0.49 -19.27
C GLU A 75 21.59 0.12 -18.28
N ARG A 76 20.32 0.10 -18.72
CA ARG A 76 19.18 -0.32 -17.88
C ARG A 76 19.26 -1.79 -17.45
N SER A 77 19.87 -2.66 -18.23
CA SER A 77 20.06 -4.07 -17.83
C SER A 77 21.01 -4.23 -16.63
N GLN A 78 21.85 -3.23 -16.37
CA GLN A 78 22.73 -3.17 -15.21
C GLN A 78 22.19 -2.28 -14.07
N LEU A 79 20.93 -1.85 -14.15
CA LEU A 79 20.24 -1.09 -13.11
C LEU A 79 19.15 -1.96 -12.47
N SER A 80 19.35 -2.34 -11.21
CA SER A 80 18.40 -3.11 -10.41
C SER A 80 17.59 -2.15 -9.54
N ILE A 81 16.30 -1.96 -9.85
CA ILE A 81 15.40 -1.07 -9.10
C ILE A 81 14.41 -1.96 -8.37
N GLN A 82 14.42 -1.96 -7.03
CA GLN A 82 13.65 -2.88 -6.19
C GLN A 82 13.08 -2.20 -4.96
N THR A 83 12.08 -2.85 -4.36
CA THR A 83 11.69 -2.50 -2.98
C THR A 83 12.62 -3.18 -1.98
N PHE A 84 12.71 -2.64 -0.75
CA PHE A 84 13.43 -3.31 0.34
C PHE A 84 12.91 -4.74 0.59
N HIS A 85 11.59 -4.94 0.53
CA HIS A 85 11.01 -6.27 0.71
C HIS A 85 11.42 -7.25 -0.40
N SER A 86 11.44 -6.80 -1.67
CA SER A 86 11.92 -7.63 -2.78
C SER A 86 13.38 -8.01 -2.61
N PHE A 87 14.22 -7.06 -2.23
CA PHE A 87 15.64 -7.29 -2.00
C PHE A 87 15.89 -8.30 -0.88
N PHE A 88 15.26 -8.12 0.28
CA PHE A 88 15.43 -9.06 1.39
C PHE A 88 14.82 -10.43 1.09
N TRP A 89 13.69 -10.48 0.39
CA TRP A 89 13.10 -11.73 -0.04
C TRP A 89 14.02 -12.53 -0.95
N GLU A 90 14.65 -11.90 -1.94
CA GLU A 90 15.62 -12.57 -2.83
C GLU A 90 16.80 -13.18 -2.04
N ILE A 91 17.30 -12.47 -1.04
CA ILE A 91 18.36 -12.97 -0.16
C ILE A 91 17.86 -14.16 0.66
N LEU A 92 16.72 -14.02 1.34
CA LEU A 92 16.19 -15.04 2.24
C LEU A 92 15.77 -16.30 1.51
N LYS A 93 15.01 -16.19 0.41
CA LYS A 93 14.55 -17.38 -0.33
C LYS A 93 15.70 -18.24 -0.86
N THR A 94 16.88 -17.61 -1.06
CA THR A 94 18.07 -18.30 -1.57
C THR A 94 18.96 -18.83 -0.45
N HIS A 95 19.06 -18.14 0.68
CA HIS A 95 20.11 -18.39 1.67
C HIS A 95 19.60 -18.62 3.11
N ALA A 96 18.29 -18.56 3.40
CA ALA A 96 17.79 -18.70 4.77
C ALA A 96 18.11 -20.06 5.40
N TYR A 97 18.42 -21.08 4.61
CA TYR A 97 18.90 -22.38 5.12
C TYR A 97 20.18 -22.27 5.96
N LEU A 98 20.98 -21.19 5.75
CA LEU A 98 22.14 -20.89 6.60
C LEU A 98 21.77 -20.47 8.03
N LEU A 99 20.52 -20.06 8.24
CA LEU A 99 19.94 -19.81 9.56
C LEU A 99 19.28 -21.06 10.17
N GLY A 100 19.22 -22.19 9.44
CA GLY A 100 18.52 -23.40 9.83
C GLY A 100 17.08 -23.50 9.35
N ALA A 101 16.58 -22.53 8.59
CA ALA A 101 15.24 -22.59 8.00
C ALA A 101 15.18 -23.57 6.81
N PRO A 102 13.99 -24.08 6.44
CA PRO A 102 13.83 -24.93 5.26
C PRO A 102 14.32 -24.26 3.97
N ARG A 103 14.83 -25.04 3.02
CA ARG A 103 15.27 -24.52 1.72
C ARG A 103 14.15 -23.87 0.91
N LYS A 104 12.90 -24.35 1.07
CA LYS A 104 11.73 -23.81 0.40
C LYS A 104 11.02 -22.87 1.37
N LEU A 105 11.12 -21.58 1.09
CA LEU A 105 10.35 -20.56 1.82
C LEU A 105 9.07 -20.19 1.07
N SER A 106 8.07 -19.83 1.85
CA SER A 106 6.83 -19.21 1.40
C SER A 106 6.51 -17.99 2.27
N ILE A 107 5.75 -17.06 1.70
CA ILE A 107 5.38 -15.84 2.42
C ILE A 107 4.14 -16.11 3.24
N LEU A 108 4.20 -15.74 4.51
CA LEU A 108 3.03 -15.64 5.37
C LEU A 108 2.33 -14.31 5.05
N LEU A 109 1.25 -14.40 4.30
CA LEU A 109 0.50 -13.21 3.88
C LEU A 109 -0.15 -12.52 5.09
N PRO A 110 -0.30 -11.16 5.10
CA PRO A 110 -0.86 -10.43 6.24
C PRO A 110 -2.24 -10.90 6.69
N GLN A 111 -3.08 -11.36 5.76
CA GLN A 111 -4.38 -11.94 6.08
C GLN A 111 -4.25 -13.28 6.82
N ASP A 112 -3.29 -14.12 6.44
CA ASP A 112 -3.02 -15.39 7.11
C ASP A 112 -2.44 -15.15 8.50
N GLU A 113 -1.51 -14.22 8.59
CA GLU A 113 -0.92 -13.80 9.86
C GLU A 113 -2.01 -13.33 10.83
N LYS A 114 -2.93 -12.46 10.39
CA LYS A 114 -4.07 -12.03 11.21
C LYS A 114 -5.02 -13.17 11.56
N ALA A 115 -5.24 -14.12 10.66
CA ALA A 115 -6.06 -15.30 10.93
C ALA A 115 -5.41 -16.20 11.99
N LEU A 116 -4.10 -16.41 11.93
CA LEU A 116 -3.36 -17.22 12.89
C LEU A 116 -3.23 -16.54 14.25
N SER A 117 -2.86 -15.26 14.28
CA SER A 117 -2.72 -14.49 15.53
C SER A 117 -4.06 -14.16 16.20
N GLY A 118 -5.17 -14.22 15.44
CA GLY A 118 -6.46 -13.71 15.94
C GLY A 118 -6.52 -12.19 16.03
N GLY A 119 -5.62 -11.48 15.34
CA GLY A 119 -5.53 -10.03 15.35
C GLY A 119 -4.84 -9.46 16.60
N ILE A 120 -4.10 -10.29 17.34
CA ILE A 120 -3.26 -9.86 18.48
C ILE A 120 -2.29 -8.77 18.03
N VAL A 121 -2.14 -7.74 18.85
CA VAL A 121 -1.19 -6.63 18.69
C VAL A 121 -0.17 -6.63 19.83
N GLU A 122 0.90 -5.82 19.69
CA GLU A 122 2.06 -5.84 20.59
C GLU A 122 1.71 -5.56 22.06
N GLU A 123 0.64 -4.81 22.32
CA GLU A 123 0.16 -4.47 23.65
C GLU A 123 -0.67 -5.59 24.32
N ASP A 124 -1.01 -6.64 23.58
CA ASP A 124 -1.84 -7.75 24.09
C ASP A 124 -1.01 -8.79 24.84
N GLU A 125 -1.57 -9.40 25.89
CA GLU A 125 -0.90 -10.45 26.71
C GLU A 125 -0.42 -11.66 25.87
N GLY A 126 -1.11 -11.98 24.77
CA GLY A 126 -0.75 -13.08 23.86
C GLY A 126 0.40 -12.79 22.91
N TRP A 127 0.96 -11.57 22.88
CA TRP A 127 1.97 -11.17 21.91
C TRP A 127 3.25 -12.00 21.97
N ALA A 128 3.78 -12.25 23.18
CA ALA A 128 5.00 -13.05 23.33
C ALA A 128 4.86 -14.48 22.79
N HIS A 129 3.70 -15.09 22.99
CA HIS A 129 3.39 -16.40 22.40
C HIS A 129 3.34 -16.34 20.87
N TRP A 130 2.70 -15.30 20.32
CA TRP A 130 2.63 -15.09 18.87
C TRP A 130 4.02 -14.88 18.24
N VAL A 131 4.89 -14.12 18.90
CA VAL A 131 6.29 -13.93 18.44
C VAL A 131 7.01 -15.27 18.36
N THR A 132 6.84 -16.14 19.36
CA THR A 132 7.42 -17.51 19.37
C THR A 132 6.86 -18.36 18.24
N GLU A 133 5.55 -18.29 17.99
CA GLU A 133 4.91 -19.04 16.90
C GLU A 133 5.36 -18.56 15.52
N ARG A 134 5.57 -17.26 15.32
CA ARG A 134 6.13 -16.70 14.08
C ARG A 134 7.53 -17.23 13.78
N GLU A 135 8.39 -17.33 14.82
CA GLU A 135 9.73 -17.91 14.65
C GLU A 135 9.64 -19.42 14.34
N ARG A 136 8.73 -20.16 14.98
CA ARG A 136 8.47 -21.57 14.65
C ARG A 136 8.02 -21.73 13.19
N LEU A 137 7.05 -20.94 12.74
CA LEU A 137 6.56 -20.95 11.35
C LEU A 137 7.70 -20.69 10.35
N PHE A 138 8.62 -19.79 10.66
CA PHE A 138 9.78 -19.54 9.81
C PHE A 138 10.77 -20.70 9.82
N MET A 139 11.16 -21.16 11.01
CA MET A 139 12.24 -22.14 11.18
C MET A 139 11.81 -23.59 10.83
N GLN A 140 10.55 -23.95 11.02
CA GLN A 140 10.06 -25.32 10.79
C GLN A 140 9.25 -25.45 9.50
N ASP A 141 8.35 -24.49 9.24
CA ASP A 141 7.41 -24.57 8.12
C ASP A 141 7.88 -23.76 6.89
N GLY A 142 8.96 -22.97 7.03
CA GLY A 142 9.48 -22.10 5.99
C GLY A 142 8.51 -20.97 5.62
N ARG A 143 7.62 -20.55 6.55
CA ARG A 143 6.63 -19.49 6.35
C ARG A 143 7.07 -18.24 7.07
N ILE A 144 7.31 -17.14 6.34
CA ILE A 144 7.86 -15.91 6.89
C ILE A 144 6.96 -14.70 6.59
N ALA A 145 6.63 -13.91 7.61
CA ALA A 145 5.88 -12.67 7.47
C ALA A 145 6.75 -11.53 6.93
N PHE A 146 6.13 -10.52 6.29
CA PHE A 146 6.86 -9.43 5.62
C PHE A 146 7.74 -8.61 6.55
N ASP A 147 7.27 -8.29 7.75
CA ASP A 147 8.03 -7.52 8.75
C ASP A 147 9.25 -8.29 9.29
N LEU A 148 9.28 -9.62 9.15
CA LEU A 148 10.41 -10.47 9.51
C LEU A 148 11.48 -10.58 8.40
N PHE A 149 11.26 -10.01 7.21
CA PHE A 149 12.26 -10.06 6.14
C PHE A 149 13.54 -9.31 6.52
N ALA A 150 13.44 -8.06 6.95
CA ALA A 150 14.60 -7.25 7.32
C ALA A 150 15.35 -7.81 8.55
N PRO A 151 14.68 -8.19 9.67
CA PRO A 151 15.34 -8.85 10.80
C PRO A 151 16.13 -10.10 10.41
N ASN A 152 15.52 -11.00 9.65
CA ASN A 152 16.18 -12.26 9.26
C ASN A 152 17.25 -12.06 8.20
N ALA A 153 17.10 -11.10 7.28
CA ALA A 153 18.17 -10.71 6.37
C ALA A 153 19.38 -10.15 7.14
N ALA A 154 19.15 -9.31 8.15
CA ALA A 154 20.22 -8.80 9.00
C ALA A 154 20.93 -9.91 9.79
N ARG A 155 20.19 -10.88 10.35
CA ARG A 155 20.78 -12.09 10.99
C ARG A 155 21.63 -12.87 10.00
N LEU A 156 21.12 -13.11 8.81
CA LEU A 156 21.80 -13.86 7.76
C LEU A 156 23.10 -13.18 7.31
N LEU A 157 23.07 -11.87 7.05
CA LEU A 157 24.24 -11.10 6.67
C LEU A 157 25.29 -11.03 7.78
N ALA A 158 24.88 -10.97 9.05
CA ALA A 158 25.79 -11.02 10.19
C ALA A 158 26.45 -12.39 10.35
N THR A 159 25.77 -13.46 9.94
CA THR A 159 26.29 -14.85 10.07
C THR A 159 27.29 -15.20 8.96
N SER A 160 27.17 -14.63 7.76
CA SER A 160 27.96 -14.99 6.59
C SER A 160 28.70 -13.81 5.96
N SER A 161 29.97 -13.63 6.33
CA SER A 161 30.84 -12.63 5.72
C SER A 161 31.06 -12.85 4.21
N TYR A 162 30.99 -14.10 3.75
CA TYR A 162 31.06 -14.44 2.33
C TYR A 162 29.85 -13.90 1.57
N LEU A 163 28.63 -14.13 2.10
CA LEU A 163 27.41 -13.62 1.49
C LEU A 163 27.40 -12.08 1.45
N LEU A 164 27.83 -11.45 2.55
CA LEU A 164 27.92 -10.00 2.65
C LEU A 164 28.85 -9.42 1.56
N ARG A 165 30.04 -9.97 1.39
CA ARG A 165 30.98 -9.58 0.32
C ARG A 165 30.43 -9.84 -1.07
N SER A 166 29.79 -10.98 -1.29
CA SER A 166 29.19 -11.34 -2.58
C SER A 166 28.10 -10.34 -3.00
N ILE A 167 27.24 -9.93 -2.06
CA ILE A 167 26.21 -8.91 -2.32
C ILE A 167 26.86 -7.56 -2.61
N GLY A 168 27.85 -7.12 -1.82
CA GLY A 168 28.57 -5.87 -2.05
C GLY A 168 29.28 -5.85 -3.41
N GLN A 169 29.88 -6.95 -3.83
CA GLN A 169 30.50 -7.08 -5.14
C GLN A 169 29.47 -7.06 -6.28
N ARG A 170 28.29 -7.67 -6.09
CA ARG A 170 27.20 -7.64 -7.06
C ARG A 170 26.64 -6.23 -7.25
N TYR A 171 26.62 -5.44 -6.18
CA TYR A 171 26.07 -4.08 -6.17
C TYR A 171 27.13 -3.06 -5.73
N PRO A 172 28.04 -2.63 -6.64
CA PRO A 172 29.11 -1.67 -6.31
C PRO A 172 28.59 -0.30 -5.87
N ILE A 173 27.35 0.03 -6.19
CA ILE A 173 26.63 1.23 -5.74
C ILE A 173 25.21 0.87 -5.33
N VAL A 174 24.80 1.32 -4.17
CA VAL A 174 23.45 1.17 -3.61
C VAL A 174 22.88 2.54 -3.33
N ILE A 175 21.72 2.84 -3.91
CA ILE A 175 20.95 4.05 -3.65
C ILE A 175 19.76 3.71 -2.78
N VAL A 176 19.60 4.42 -1.68
CA VAL A 176 18.51 4.26 -0.71
C VAL A 176 17.60 5.46 -0.79
N ASP A 177 16.43 5.30 -1.39
CA ASP A 177 15.40 6.34 -1.47
C ASP A 177 14.57 6.39 -0.18
N GLU A 178 14.15 7.60 0.23
CA GLU A 178 13.41 7.84 1.49
C GLU A 178 14.17 7.26 2.71
N ALA A 179 15.48 7.46 2.76
CA ALA A 179 16.35 6.83 3.77
C ALA A 179 15.93 7.13 5.21
N GLN A 180 15.26 8.27 5.48
CA GLN A 180 14.71 8.63 6.79
C GLN A 180 13.63 7.66 7.29
N ASP A 181 13.00 6.90 6.39
CA ASP A 181 11.95 5.93 6.72
C ASP A 181 12.49 4.51 6.88
N THR A 182 13.81 4.31 6.72
CA THR A 182 14.42 2.98 6.82
C THR A 182 14.39 2.46 8.26
N GLY A 183 13.67 1.37 8.49
CA GLY A 183 13.59 0.72 9.81
C GLY A 183 14.94 0.19 10.30
N GLN A 184 15.05 -0.09 11.60
CA GLN A 184 16.31 -0.46 12.25
C GLN A 184 17.04 -1.63 11.58
N HIS A 185 16.36 -2.72 11.31
CA HIS A 185 16.99 -3.92 10.72
C HIS A 185 17.39 -3.72 9.25
N ALA A 186 16.56 -3.00 8.49
CA ALA A 186 16.89 -2.66 7.11
C ALA A 186 18.12 -1.75 7.04
N TRP A 187 18.20 -0.77 7.93
CA TRP A 187 19.37 0.09 8.04
C TRP A 187 20.63 -0.71 8.46
N ARG A 188 20.51 -1.63 9.43
CA ARG A 188 21.63 -2.49 9.82
C ARG A 188 22.18 -3.32 8.63
N CYS A 189 21.32 -3.77 7.71
CA CYS A 189 21.80 -4.41 6.48
C CYS A 189 22.64 -3.46 5.63
N MET A 190 22.25 -2.19 5.52
CA MET A 190 23.00 -1.18 4.79
C MET A 190 24.34 -0.87 5.47
N GLU A 191 24.36 -0.73 6.78
CA GLU A 191 25.62 -0.54 7.56
C GLU A 191 26.61 -1.68 7.32
N MET A 192 26.15 -2.93 7.35
CA MET A 192 27.01 -4.09 7.09
C MET A 192 27.52 -4.15 5.64
N LEU A 193 26.75 -3.62 4.68
CA LEU A 193 27.16 -3.55 3.28
C LEU A 193 28.10 -2.39 2.97
N ALA A 194 28.07 -1.31 3.76
CA ALA A 194 28.86 -0.09 3.52
C ALA A 194 30.36 -0.31 3.25
N PRO A 195 31.07 -1.25 3.92
CA PRO A 195 32.48 -1.51 3.62
C PRO A 195 32.73 -2.10 2.23
N TYR A 196 31.70 -2.59 1.54
CA TYR A 196 31.82 -3.33 0.29
C TYR A 196 31.13 -2.65 -0.90
N THR A 197 30.39 -1.55 -0.67
CA THR A 197 29.64 -0.85 -1.71
C THR A 197 29.51 0.64 -1.37
N GLN A 198 29.48 1.49 -2.40
CA GLN A 198 29.12 2.89 -2.22
C GLN A 198 27.63 3.01 -1.89
N ILE A 199 27.28 3.71 -0.81
CA ILE A 199 25.87 3.95 -0.43
C ILE A 199 25.55 5.43 -0.60
N ILE A 200 24.46 5.71 -1.33
CA ILE A 200 23.89 7.05 -1.51
C ILE A 200 22.50 7.07 -0.88
N CYS A 201 22.34 7.84 0.18
CA CYS A 201 21.09 8.02 0.89
C CYS A 201 20.37 9.28 0.41
N LEU A 202 19.09 9.16 0.04
CA LEU A 202 18.22 10.28 -0.30
C LEU A 202 17.20 10.46 0.83
N ALA A 203 17.15 11.63 1.45
CA ALA A 203 16.28 11.86 2.58
C ALA A 203 15.49 13.18 2.45
N ASP A 204 14.28 13.17 3.02
CA ASP A 204 13.41 14.32 3.19
C ASP A 204 12.93 14.35 4.64
N LEU A 205 13.53 15.21 5.45
CA LEU A 205 13.25 15.29 6.89
C LEU A 205 11.80 15.70 7.20
N ASP A 206 11.18 16.42 6.29
CA ASP A 206 9.82 16.94 6.46
C ASP A 206 8.73 15.94 6.02
N GLN A 207 9.08 14.82 5.38
CA GLN A 207 8.13 13.79 4.92
C GLN A 207 8.08 12.54 5.81
N GLN A 208 8.60 12.59 7.02
CA GLN A 208 8.52 11.49 7.98
C GLN A 208 7.09 11.29 8.46
N ILE A 209 6.46 10.17 8.13
CA ILE A 209 5.11 9.80 8.59
C ILE A 209 5.05 8.38 9.21
N PHE A 210 6.18 7.67 9.25
CA PHE A 210 6.32 6.34 9.85
C PHE A 210 7.09 6.38 11.17
N ASP A 211 7.07 7.51 11.86
CA ASP A 211 7.72 7.72 13.15
C ASP A 211 7.15 6.85 14.30
N TYR A 212 6.05 6.12 14.04
CA TYR A 212 5.54 5.07 14.93
C TYR A 212 6.28 3.72 14.79
N LEU A 213 7.14 3.56 13.77
CA LEU A 213 7.93 2.35 13.61
C LEU A 213 9.25 2.45 14.38
N PRO A 214 9.71 1.39 15.07
CA PRO A 214 10.97 1.41 15.80
C PRO A 214 12.17 1.79 14.91
N GLY A 215 12.95 2.77 15.35
CA GLY A 215 14.17 3.24 14.68
C GLY A 215 13.92 4.08 13.42
N VAL A 216 12.68 4.55 13.19
CA VAL A 216 12.34 5.50 12.13
C VAL A 216 12.11 6.87 12.75
N GLY A 217 12.82 7.88 12.27
CA GLY A 217 12.71 9.25 12.81
C GLY A 217 13.91 10.12 12.42
N PRO A 218 14.02 11.32 13.00
CA PRO A 218 15.21 12.20 12.82
C PRO A 218 16.52 11.49 13.15
N GLU A 219 16.50 10.62 14.16
CA GLU A 219 17.63 9.79 14.61
C GLU A 219 18.20 8.90 13.49
N ARG A 220 17.39 8.57 12.47
CA ARG A 220 17.86 7.77 11.32
C ARG A 220 18.90 8.53 10.51
N VAL A 221 18.70 9.83 10.27
CA VAL A 221 19.65 10.64 9.52
C VAL A 221 20.95 10.79 10.30
N ASP A 222 20.87 10.93 11.62
CA ASP A 222 22.07 10.96 12.49
C ASP A 222 22.79 9.60 12.53
N ALA A 223 22.05 8.50 12.48
CA ALA A 223 22.63 7.16 12.33
C ALA A 223 23.35 7.01 10.98
N ILE A 224 22.78 7.54 9.89
CA ILE A 224 23.42 7.57 8.56
C ILE A 224 24.73 8.36 8.63
N ARG A 225 24.72 9.55 9.21
CA ARG A 225 25.91 10.39 9.39
C ARG A 225 27.02 9.66 10.13
N ARG A 226 26.67 9.05 11.26
CA ARG A 226 27.66 8.32 12.10
C ARG A 226 28.23 7.09 11.42
N ALA A 227 27.39 6.30 10.75
CA ALA A 227 27.80 5.03 10.16
C ALA A 227 28.56 5.20 8.84
N LEU A 228 28.13 6.11 7.98
CA LEU A 228 28.68 6.26 6.63
C LEU A 228 29.69 7.41 6.51
N GLN A 229 29.68 8.39 7.41
CA GLN A 229 30.46 9.64 7.28
C GLN A 229 30.35 10.22 5.86
N PRO A 230 29.12 10.41 5.34
CA PRO A 230 28.89 10.68 3.94
C PRO A 230 29.23 12.11 3.57
N MET A 231 29.55 12.34 2.29
CA MET A 231 29.45 13.68 1.73
C MET A 231 27.98 14.13 1.81
N GLU A 232 27.70 15.24 2.51
CA GLU A 232 26.34 15.73 2.67
C GLU A 232 26.06 16.89 1.70
N VAL A 233 24.92 16.81 1.02
CA VAL A 233 24.43 17.83 0.10
C VAL A 233 22.97 18.11 0.37
N ASP A 234 22.60 19.38 0.52
CA ASP A 234 21.22 19.80 0.75
C ASP A 234 20.71 20.62 -0.44
N PHE A 235 19.65 20.14 -1.10
CA PHE A 235 18.96 20.86 -2.18
C PHE A 235 17.91 21.84 -1.68
N GLY A 236 17.71 21.94 -0.37
CA GLY A 236 16.74 22.85 0.23
C GLY A 236 15.31 22.57 -0.20
N THR A 237 14.53 23.64 -0.35
CA THR A 237 13.09 23.59 -0.65
C THR A 237 12.74 23.72 -2.13
N GLN A 238 13.68 23.51 -3.04
CA GLN A 238 13.40 23.60 -4.47
C GLN A 238 12.33 22.61 -4.91
N ASN A 239 11.45 23.07 -5.80
CA ASN A 239 10.34 22.27 -6.30
C ASN A 239 10.31 22.29 -7.83
N HIS A 240 10.79 21.22 -8.45
CA HIS A 240 10.69 20.99 -9.89
C HIS A 240 9.45 20.17 -10.28
N ARG A 241 8.66 19.73 -9.29
CA ARG A 241 7.48 18.87 -9.51
C ARG A 241 6.26 19.66 -9.97
N SER A 242 6.05 20.81 -9.36
CA SER A 242 4.91 21.69 -9.58
C SER A 242 5.37 23.16 -9.56
N PRO A 243 6.18 23.59 -10.55
CA PRO A 243 6.78 24.93 -10.54
C PRO A 243 5.73 26.05 -10.62
N ASP A 244 4.60 25.77 -11.26
CA ASP A 244 3.52 26.75 -11.50
C ASP A 244 2.44 26.76 -10.41
N SER A 245 2.60 25.97 -9.32
CA SER A 245 1.65 25.93 -8.20
C SER A 245 2.34 26.23 -6.87
N GLU A 246 1.53 26.64 -5.88
CA GLU A 246 1.98 26.86 -4.51
C GLU A 246 1.57 25.71 -3.56
N ILE A 247 1.31 24.52 -4.11
CA ILE A 247 0.92 23.33 -3.34
C ILE A 247 1.98 22.96 -2.30
N LEU A 248 3.26 23.04 -2.66
CA LEU A 248 4.36 22.78 -1.72
C LEU A 248 4.44 23.86 -0.65
N THR A 249 4.29 25.12 -1.01
CA THR A 249 4.25 26.24 -0.07
C THR A 249 3.12 26.04 0.94
N PHE A 250 1.91 25.73 0.46
CA PHE A 250 0.79 25.38 1.34
C PHE A 250 1.10 24.22 2.28
N GLY A 251 1.70 23.15 1.75
CA GLY A 251 2.11 22.00 2.56
C GLY A 251 3.13 22.37 3.64
N ASN A 252 4.09 23.23 3.34
CA ASN A 252 5.09 23.72 4.30
C ASN A 252 4.47 24.65 5.34
N ASP A 253 3.54 25.53 4.96
CA ASP A 253 2.81 26.39 5.86
C ASP A 253 1.91 25.57 6.82
N ILE A 254 1.28 24.49 6.33
CA ILE A 254 0.60 23.51 7.19
C ILE A 254 1.58 22.88 8.19
N LEU A 255 2.77 22.47 7.74
CA LEU A 255 3.75 21.82 8.60
C LEU A 255 4.27 22.76 9.70
N SER A 256 4.64 23.99 9.34
CA SER A 256 5.14 25.00 10.27
C SER A 256 4.05 25.62 11.16
N GLY A 257 2.77 25.50 10.75
CA GLY A 257 1.65 26.16 11.40
C GLY A 257 1.55 27.65 11.15
N VAL A 258 2.25 28.17 10.15
CA VAL A 258 2.23 29.57 9.74
C VAL A 258 1.16 29.76 8.66
N ALA A 259 0.11 30.51 8.98
CA ALA A 259 -0.96 30.78 8.04
C ALA A 259 -0.66 32.02 7.19
N ARG A 260 -0.87 31.90 5.88
CA ARG A 260 -0.72 33.00 4.93
C ARG A 260 -2.08 33.68 4.68
N GLY A 261 -2.09 35.03 4.66
CA GLY A 261 -3.29 35.83 4.42
C GLY A 261 -3.77 35.87 2.97
N ALA A 262 -3.04 35.27 2.00
CA ALA A 262 -3.37 35.20 0.59
C ALA A 262 -3.70 33.78 0.15
N PRO A 263 -4.56 33.59 -0.88
CA PRO A 263 -4.81 32.23 -1.44
C PRO A 263 -3.57 31.61 -2.05
N TYR A 264 -3.55 30.27 -2.12
CA TYR A 264 -2.47 29.50 -2.74
C TYR A 264 -2.89 29.07 -4.15
N ARG A 265 -2.03 29.29 -5.15
CA ARG A 265 -2.25 28.76 -6.50
C ARG A 265 -2.22 27.25 -6.51
N GLY A 266 -3.21 26.63 -7.14
CA GLY A 266 -3.31 25.17 -7.19
C GLY A 266 -3.88 24.53 -5.92
N VAL A 267 -4.35 25.31 -4.94
CA VAL A 267 -5.04 24.82 -3.75
C VAL A 267 -6.35 25.54 -3.56
N SER A 268 -7.43 24.79 -3.42
CA SER A 268 -8.77 25.34 -3.17
C SER A 268 -9.54 24.48 -2.17
N ALA A 269 -10.63 25.02 -1.63
CA ALA A 269 -11.55 24.31 -0.78
C ALA A 269 -12.96 24.31 -1.37
N LEU A 270 -13.63 23.17 -1.24
CA LEU A 270 -15.06 23.03 -1.51
C LEU A 270 -15.76 22.77 -0.17
N GLN A 271 -16.45 23.80 0.32
CA GLN A 271 -17.12 23.73 1.61
C GLN A 271 -18.47 23.02 1.52
N TYR A 272 -18.82 22.29 2.59
CA TYR A 272 -20.10 21.60 2.71
C TYR A 272 -20.63 21.62 4.15
N ARG A 273 -21.95 21.45 4.30
CA ARG A 273 -22.60 21.29 5.62
C ARG A 273 -22.46 19.84 6.09
N PRO A 274 -21.93 19.56 7.30
CA PRO A 274 -21.68 18.20 7.77
C PRO A 274 -22.92 17.45 8.25
N GLU A 275 -24.00 18.16 8.62
CA GLU A 275 -25.21 17.61 9.23
C GLU A 275 -26.49 18.28 8.70
N ASN A 276 -27.61 17.55 8.76
CA ASN A 276 -28.99 17.96 8.46
C ASN A 276 -29.20 18.85 7.20
N PRO A 277 -29.35 18.25 6.03
CA PRO A 277 -29.26 16.81 5.77
C PRO A 277 -27.82 16.31 5.75
N PRO A 278 -27.57 14.99 5.92
CA PRO A 278 -26.22 14.45 5.82
C PRO A 278 -25.62 14.72 4.42
N PRO A 279 -24.29 14.90 4.32
CA PRO A 279 -23.64 15.25 3.07
C PRO A 279 -23.95 14.24 1.96
N ASN A 280 -24.38 14.72 0.82
CA ASN A 280 -24.46 13.89 -0.39
C ASN A 280 -23.06 13.74 -0.99
N TRP A 281 -22.33 12.71 -0.53
CA TRP A 281 -20.95 12.44 -0.96
C TRP A 281 -20.83 12.18 -2.45
N ASN A 282 -21.83 11.57 -3.10
CA ASN A 282 -21.82 11.39 -4.55
C ASN A 282 -21.77 12.76 -5.27
N HIS A 283 -22.64 13.67 -4.91
CA HIS A 283 -22.69 15.01 -5.49
C HIS A 283 -21.40 15.81 -5.20
N LEU A 284 -20.91 15.78 -3.95
CA LEU A 284 -19.70 16.52 -3.54
C LEU A 284 -18.45 16.02 -4.27
N LEU A 285 -18.28 14.69 -4.36
CA LEU A 285 -17.13 14.09 -5.04
C LEU A 285 -17.18 14.36 -6.55
N ARG A 286 -18.35 14.25 -7.19
CA ARG A 286 -18.50 14.58 -8.62
C ARG A 286 -18.23 16.07 -8.90
N ARG A 287 -18.67 16.95 -8.01
CA ARG A 287 -18.38 18.38 -8.11
C ARG A 287 -16.87 18.63 -7.98
N ALA A 288 -16.23 18.12 -6.92
CA ALA A 288 -14.80 18.25 -6.73
C ALA A 288 -13.99 17.66 -7.91
N LEU A 289 -14.43 16.52 -8.45
CA LEU A 289 -13.79 15.90 -9.61
C LEU A 289 -13.88 16.79 -10.85
N ARG A 290 -15.05 17.39 -11.14
CA ARG A 290 -15.19 18.35 -12.26
C ARG A 290 -14.28 19.56 -12.08
N GLU A 291 -14.22 20.12 -10.88
CA GLU A 291 -13.39 21.30 -10.57
C GLU A 291 -11.89 20.97 -10.70
N VAL A 292 -11.44 19.81 -10.20
CA VAL A 292 -10.04 19.37 -10.40
C VAL A 292 -9.72 19.21 -11.88
N ILE A 293 -10.58 18.54 -12.65
CA ILE A 293 -10.37 18.33 -14.09
C ILE A 293 -10.30 19.67 -14.83
N GLN A 294 -11.20 20.61 -14.52
CA GLN A 294 -11.21 21.94 -15.15
C GLN A 294 -9.95 22.73 -14.79
N ALA A 295 -9.53 22.71 -13.53
CA ALA A 295 -8.33 23.41 -13.08
C ALA A 295 -7.05 22.85 -13.74
N ILE A 296 -6.95 21.52 -13.88
CA ILE A 296 -5.81 20.90 -14.55
C ILE A 296 -5.79 21.27 -16.03
N LYS A 297 -6.93 21.19 -16.72
CA LYS A 297 -7.03 21.58 -18.14
C LYS A 297 -6.72 23.05 -18.40
N ALA A 298 -7.03 23.92 -17.44
CA ALA A 298 -6.69 25.35 -17.52
C ALA A 298 -5.20 25.62 -17.27
N ALA A 299 -4.51 24.76 -16.53
CA ALA A 299 -3.12 24.94 -16.15
C ALA A 299 -2.13 24.19 -17.07
N THR A 300 -2.56 23.18 -17.82
CA THR A 300 -1.68 22.36 -18.65
C THR A 300 -2.43 21.67 -19.79
N ASP A 301 -1.76 21.53 -20.93
CA ASP A 301 -2.27 20.76 -22.10
C ASP A 301 -1.99 19.25 -21.99
N ARG A 302 -1.36 18.81 -20.90
CA ARG A 302 -1.05 17.38 -20.71
C ARG A 302 -2.33 16.59 -20.45
N PRO A 303 -2.43 15.33 -20.97
CA PRO A 303 -3.54 14.46 -20.65
C PRO A 303 -3.58 14.16 -19.15
N ILE A 304 -4.78 14.14 -18.60
CA ILE A 304 -5.00 13.78 -17.18
C ILE A 304 -4.98 12.25 -17.08
N GLU A 305 -3.97 11.71 -16.44
CA GLU A 305 -3.79 10.28 -16.26
C GLU A 305 -4.37 9.80 -14.93
N THR A 306 -4.19 10.62 -13.85
CA THR A 306 -4.48 10.18 -12.49
C THR A 306 -5.06 11.29 -11.62
N ILE A 307 -6.17 10.99 -10.94
CA ILE A 307 -6.72 11.83 -9.87
C ILE A 307 -6.91 10.95 -8.64
N ALA A 308 -6.50 11.43 -7.45
CA ALA A 308 -6.66 10.71 -6.21
C ALA A 308 -7.67 11.37 -5.27
N VAL A 309 -8.56 10.58 -4.68
CA VAL A 309 -9.37 10.94 -3.51
C VAL A 309 -8.66 10.40 -2.29
N LEU A 310 -8.12 11.28 -1.46
CA LEU A 310 -7.36 10.96 -0.26
C LEU A 310 -8.22 11.15 0.99
N VAL A 311 -8.19 10.17 1.85
CA VAL A 311 -9.00 10.11 3.07
C VAL A 311 -8.13 9.72 4.28
N PRO A 312 -8.57 10.04 5.52
CA PRO A 312 -7.78 9.75 6.71
C PRO A 312 -7.56 8.25 6.99
N ASN A 313 -8.55 7.41 6.67
CA ASN A 313 -8.54 5.98 7.02
C ASN A 313 -9.30 5.12 6.01
N ASN A 314 -9.19 3.81 6.15
CA ASN A 314 -9.81 2.83 5.24
C ASN A 314 -11.35 2.88 5.25
N ARG A 315 -11.97 3.12 6.41
CA ARG A 315 -13.43 3.24 6.51
C ARG A 315 -13.97 4.42 5.70
N SER A 316 -13.26 5.55 5.74
CA SER A 316 -13.59 6.71 4.90
C SER A 316 -13.34 6.43 3.42
N ALA A 317 -12.28 5.68 3.06
CA ALA A 317 -12.02 5.28 1.68
C ALA A 317 -13.18 4.47 1.11
N LEU A 318 -13.67 3.52 1.88
CA LEU A 318 -14.82 2.70 1.54
C LEU A 318 -16.09 3.53 1.35
N LYS A 319 -16.37 4.44 2.28
CA LYS A 319 -17.51 5.35 2.23
C LYS A 319 -17.50 6.20 0.96
N MET A 320 -16.33 6.73 0.58
CA MET A 320 -16.18 7.53 -0.65
C MET A 320 -16.33 6.66 -1.90
N SER A 321 -15.79 5.45 -1.89
CA SER A 321 -15.94 4.49 -3.00
C SER A 321 -17.41 4.10 -3.20
N ASN A 322 -18.14 3.80 -2.13
CA ASN A 322 -19.57 3.50 -2.19
C ASN A 322 -20.37 4.69 -2.73
N ALA A 323 -20.01 5.91 -2.32
CA ALA A 323 -20.65 7.12 -2.83
C ALA A 323 -20.41 7.31 -4.35
N LEU A 324 -19.23 6.98 -4.87
CA LEU A 324 -18.92 7.04 -6.30
C LEU A 324 -19.63 5.94 -7.11
N ASN A 325 -19.91 4.79 -6.48
CA ASN A 325 -20.67 3.69 -7.08
C ASN A 325 -22.18 3.93 -7.07
N ALA A 326 -22.69 4.83 -6.21
CA ALA A 326 -24.10 5.16 -6.19
C ALA A 326 -24.52 5.87 -7.49
N LEU A 327 -25.72 5.57 -7.98
CA LEU A 327 -26.31 6.28 -9.13
C LEU A 327 -26.56 7.74 -8.72
N GLY A 328 -26.08 8.68 -9.51
CA GLY A 328 -26.40 10.09 -9.31
C GLY A 328 -27.88 10.35 -9.64
N SER A 329 -28.55 11.19 -8.84
CA SER A 329 -29.98 11.52 -9.01
C SER A 329 -30.36 12.07 -10.39
N ASN A 330 -29.38 12.62 -11.15
CA ASN A 330 -29.62 13.24 -12.45
C ASN A 330 -28.79 12.66 -13.62
N GLU A 331 -27.84 11.73 -13.40
CA GLU A 331 -26.90 11.31 -14.45
C GLU A 331 -26.89 9.79 -14.70
N GLY A 332 -27.61 8.98 -13.92
CA GLY A 332 -27.78 7.53 -14.14
C GLY A 332 -26.49 6.68 -14.29
N LYS A 333 -25.30 7.26 -14.08
CA LYS A 333 -24.01 6.60 -14.29
C LYS A 333 -23.15 6.59 -13.03
N THR A 334 -22.53 5.44 -12.76
CA THR A 334 -21.50 5.31 -11.73
C THR A 334 -20.19 5.96 -12.19
N VAL A 335 -19.37 6.45 -11.24
CA VAL A 335 -18.03 6.97 -11.54
C VAL A 335 -17.02 5.83 -11.47
N LYS A 336 -16.42 5.48 -12.61
CA LYS A 336 -15.36 4.46 -12.64
C LYS A 336 -14.17 4.92 -11.79
N HIS A 337 -13.78 4.13 -10.82
CA HIS A 337 -12.62 4.39 -9.95
C HIS A 337 -12.02 3.07 -9.46
N LYS A 338 -10.81 3.17 -8.89
CA LYS A 338 -10.15 2.04 -8.22
C LYS A 338 -10.00 2.39 -6.73
N LEU A 339 -10.46 1.50 -5.86
CA LEU A 339 -10.26 1.60 -4.42
C LEU A 339 -8.97 0.85 -4.07
N LEU A 340 -7.97 1.56 -3.56
CA LEU A 340 -6.72 0.97 -3.08
C LEU A 340 -6.85 0.68 -1.58
N PHE A 341 -7.34 -0.50 -1.28
CA PHE A 341 -7.72 -0.93 0.04
C PHE A 341 -7.44 -2.42 0.20
N ASP A 342 -6.69 -2.80 1.24
CA ASP A 342 -6.40 -4.20 1.56
C ASP A 342 -6.75 -4.43 3.03
N GLU A 343 -7.91 -5.01 3.29
CA GLU A 343 -8.23 -5.57 4.61
C GLU A 343 -8.11 -7.09 4.58
N ALA A 344 -7.51 -7.64 5.63
CA ALA A 344 -7.34 -9.08 5.76
C ALA A 344 -8.67 -9.84 5.66
N GLN A 345 -9.75 -9.26 6.18
CA GLN A 345 -11.09 -9.85 6.10
C GLN A 345 -11.58 -9.98 4.65
N ALA A 346 -11.36 -8.97 3.80
CA ALA A 346 -11.76 -9.03 2.40
C ALA A 346 -10.95 -10.09 1.63
N LEU A 347 -9.64 -10.17 1.87
CA LEU A 347 -8.77 -11.15 1.24
C LEU A 347 -9.07 -12.59 1.69
N LEU A 348 -9.37 -12.80 2.98
CA LEU A 348 -9.80 -14.11 3.48
C LEU A 348 -11.20 -14.49 2.99
N SER A 349 -12.10 -13.52 2.84
CA SER A 349 -13.40 -13.72 2.18
C SER A 349 -13.24 -14.12 0.71
N ALA A 350 -12.23 -13.58 0.04
CA ALA A 350 -11.89 -13.98 -1.33
C ALA A 350 -11.44 -15.44 -1.42
N ARG A 351 -10.73 -15.96 -0.41
CA ARG A 351 -10.39 -17.39 -0.35
C ARG A 351 -11.62 -18.29 -0.29
N LEU A 352 -12.65 -17.88 0.45
CA LEU A 352 -13.89 -18.64 0.47
C LEU A 352 -14.56 -18.61 -0.92
N ALA A 353 -14.59 -17.46 -1.59
CA ALA A 353 -15.15 -17.37 -2.94
C ALA A 353 -14.32 -18.20 -3.94
N ALA A 354 -13.00 -18.15 -3.87
CA ALA A 354 -12.12 -18.99 -4.70
C ALA A 354 -12.36 -20.49 -4.42
N PHE A 355 -12.49 -20.88 -3.14
CA PHE A 355 -12.85 -22.24 -2.78
C PHE A 355 -14.19 -22.67 -3.38
N LEU A 356 -15.18 -21.80 -3.43
CA LEU A 356 -16.48 -22.09 -4.02
C LEU A 356 -16.45 -22.19 -5.56
N LEU A 357 -15.47 -21.61 -6.22
CA LEU A 357 -15.21 -21.81 -7.65
C LEU A 357 -14.63 -23.21 -7.94
N GLU A 358 -13.89 -23.80 -6.98
CA GLU A 358 -13.32 -25.13 -7.17
C GLU A 358 -14.42 -26.20 -7.31
N PRO A 359 -14.19 -27.28 -8.10
CA PRO A 359 -15.15 -28.35 -8.26
C PRO A 359 -15.59 -28.97 -6.92
N LYS A 360 -16.90 -29.13 -6.73
CA LYS A 360 -17.52 -29.67 -5.53
C LYS A 360 -18.14 -31.04 -5.81
N ALA A 361 -17.36 -32.11 -5.55
CA ALA A 361 -17.85 -33.47 -5.72
C ALA A 361 -18.86 -33.82 -4.60
N PRO A 362 -19.98 -34.54 -4.92
CA PRO A 362 -20.94 -34.98 -3.90
C PRO A 362 -20.30 -35.78 -2.76
N ALA A 363 -19.33 -36.62 -3.06
CA ALA A 363 -18.60 -37.44 -2.07
C ALA A 363 -17.81 -36.58 -1.04
N ASN A 364 -17.41 -35.36 -1.41
CA ASN A 364 -16.59 -34.46 -0.57
C ASN A 364 -17.44 -33.42 0.18
N THR A 365 -18.78 -33.46 0.09
CA THR A 365 -19.66 -32.41 0.61
C THR A 365 -19.39 -32.08 2.08
N GLU A 366 -19.18 -33.06 2.96
CA GLU A 366 -18.92 -32.81 4.38
C GLU A 366 -17.51 -32.25 4.63
N SER A 367 -16.51 -32.75 3.92
CA SER A 367 -15.14 -32.19 3.99
C SER A 367 -15.11 -30.75 3.50
N ASP A 368 -15.80 -30.46 2.40
CA ASP A 368 -15.93 -29.11 1.83
C ASP A 368 -16.72 -28.19 2.76
N LEU A 369 -17.75 -28.69 3.44
CA LEU A 369 -18.48 -27.95 4.46
C LEU A 369 -17.59 -27.56 5.64
N ALA A 370 -16.77 -28.49 6.15
CA ALA A 370 -15.82 -28.19 7.22
C ALA A 370 -14.82 -27.11 6.77
N THR A 371 -14.30 -27.21 5.56
CA THR A 371 -13.40 -26.20 4.97
C THR A 371 -14.07 -24.85 4.83
N CYS A 372 -15.33 -24.77 4.40
CA CYS A 372 -16.09 -23.52 4.36
C CYS A 372 -16.20 -22.86 5.75
N LEU A 373 -16.54 -23.63 6.77
CA LEU A 373 -16.67 -23.13 8.14
C LEU A 373 -15.33 -22.59 8.67
N GLU A 374 -14.23 -23.28 8.38
CA GLU A 374 -12.87 -22.83 8.73
C GLU A 374 -12.49 -21.52 8.03
N LEU A 375 -12.79 -21.38 6.73
CA LEU A 375 -12.51 -20.16 5.98
C LEU A 375 -13.34 -18.97 6.47
N ILE A 376 -14.63 -19.18 6.81
CA ILE A 376 -15.49 -18.15 7.41
C ILE A 376 -14.94 -17.75 8.79
N ALA A 377 -14.56 -18.75 9.61
CA ALA A 377 -13.98 -18.51 10.92
C ALA A 377 -12.67 -17.71 10.84
N ALA A 378 -11.77 -18.05 9.90
CA ALA A 378 -10.52 -17.34 9.65
C ALA A 378 -10.77 -15.88 9.24
N ALA A 379 -11.71 -15.64 8.30
CA ALA A 379 -12.08 -14.29 7.88
C ALA A 379 -12.64 -13.45 9.05
N LYS A 380 -13.44 -14.05 9.92
CA LYS A 380 -14.00 -13.37 11.09
C LYS A 380 -12.94 -13.15 12.18
N ARG A 381 -12.08 -14.12 12.42
CA ARG A 381 -10.98 -14.04 13.40
C ARG A 381 -10.01 -12.89 13.10
N SER A 382 -9.75 -12.63 11.82
CA SER A 382 -8.86 -11.54 11.39
C SER A 382 -9.34 -10.14 11.78
N THR A 383 -10.60 -9.99 12.21
CA THR A 383 -11.15 -8.72 12.68
C THR A 383 -10.86 -8.43 14.16
N GLY A 384 -10.35 -9.40 14.92
CA GLY A 384 -10.18 -9.31 16.37
C GLY A 384 -11.51 -9.24 17.13
N LYS A 385 -12.65 -9.55 16.48
CA LYS A 385 -14.00 -9.48 17.08
C LYS A 385 -14.77 -10.78 16.90
N GLY A 386 -15.78 -11.00 17.75
CA GLY A 386 -16.69 -12.15 17.62
C GLY A 386 -16.06 -13.48 17.98
N HIS A 387 -15.17 -13.53 18.98
CA HIS A 387 -14.44 -14.73 19.41
C HIS A 387 -15.36 -15.94 19.65
N THR A 388 -16.55 -15.73 20.25
CA THR A 388 -17.54 -16.79 20.48
C THR A 388 -18.05 -17.41 19.17
N VAL A 389 -18.33 -16.60 18.15
CA VAL A 389 -18.77 -17.11 16.83
C VAL A 389 -17.62 -17.83 16.13
N VAL A 390 -16.42 -17.31 16.21
CA VAL A 390 -15.21 -17.94 15.65
C VAL A 390 -14.97 -19.31 16.28
N ALA A 391 -14.99 -19.39 17.63
CA ALA A 391 -14.82 -20.65 18.35
C ALA A 391 -15.90 -21.68 17.96
N LYS A 392 -17.16 -21.25 17.86
CA LYS A 392 -18.28 -22.09 17.44
C LYS A 392 -18.11 -22.63 16.02
N LEU A 393 -17.65 -21.81 15.07
CA LEU A 393 -17.43 -22.25 13.69
C LEU A 393 -16.31 -23.28 13.60
N PHE A 394 -15.17 -23.09 14.30
CA PHE A 394 -14.10 -24.07 14.36
C PHE A 394 -14.54 -25.38 15.06
N GLU A 395 -15.29 -25.29 16.16
CA GLU A 395 -15.88 -26.46 16.84
C GLU A 395 -16.79 -27.26 15.89
N GLN A 396 -17.64 -26.57 15.13
CA GLN A 396 -18.53 -27.18 14.14
C GLN A 396 -17.74 -27.88 13.03
N ALA A 397 -16.70 -27.23 12.49
CA ALA A 397 -15.81 -27.84 11.51
C ALA A 397 -15.11 -29.09 12.07
N GLY A 398 -14.61 -29.03 13.31
CA GLY A 398 -14.01 -30.17 14.01
C GLY A 398 -14.96 -31.35 14.20
N LYS A 399 -16.24 -31.08 14.53
CA LYS A 399 -17.28 -32.12 14.63
C LYS A 399 -17.47 -32.86 13.30
N ILE A 400 -17.53 -32.13 12.20
CA ILE A 400 -17.65 -32.73 10.85
C ILE A 400 -16.43 -33.58 10.53
N ARG A 401 -15.22 -33.06 10.77
CA ARG A 401 -13.97 -33.82 10.51
C ARG A 401 -13.85 -35.07 11.36
N SER A 402 -14.51 -35.09 12.52
CA SER A 402 -14.62 -36.31 13.37
C SER A 402 -15.78 -37.23 12.98
N GLY A 403 -16.43 -37.04 11.84
CA GLY A 403 -17.53 -37.85 11.33
C GLY A 403 -18.91 -37.60 11.94
N LYS A 404 -19.07 -36.50 12.73
CA LYS A 404 -20.36 -36.18 13.33
C LYS A 404 -21.20 -35.33 12.36
N ALA A 405 -22.45 -35.74 12.14
CA ALA A 405 -23.39 -34.98 11.33
C ALA A 405 -23.73 -33.63 11.97
N LEU A 406 -23.76 -32.57 11.15
CA LEU A 406 -24.10 -31.20 11.57
C LEU A 406 -25.38 -30.72 10.89
N THR A 407 -26.41 -30.40 11.68
CA THR A 407 -27.75 -30.00 11.20
C THR A 407 -28.09 -28.53 11.43
N VAL A 408 -27.11 -27.72 11.86
CA VAL A 408 -27.32 -26.28 12.11
C VAL A 408 -27.59 -25.50 10.81
N ASN A 409 -28.25 -24.35 10.92
CA ASN A 409 -28.72 -23.58 9.77
C ASN A 409 -27.59 -23.21 8.79
N ILE A 410 -26.44 -22.79 9.28
CA ILE A 410 -25.29 -22.45 8.43
C ILE A 410 -24.79 -23.67 7.63
N ALA A 411 -24.77 -24.86 8.22
CA ALA A 411 -24.40 -26.09 7.52
C ALA A 411 -25.39 -26.46 6.41
N LYS A 412 -26.71 -26.30 6.69
CA LYS A 412 -27.75 -26.50 5.68
C LYS A 412 -27.61 -25.53 4.52
N ALA A 413 -27.36 -24.24 4.83
CA ALA A 413 -27.18 -23.20 3.79
C ALA A 413 -25.95 -23.46 2.91
N ILE A 414 -24.82 -23.88 3.50
CA ILE A 414 -23.60 -24.19 2.75
C ILE A 414 -23.83 -25.42 1.84
N ARG A 415 -24.50 -26.47 2.32
CA ARG A 415 -24.86 -27.62 1.46
C ARG A 415 -25.78 -27.23 0.32
N ALA A 416 -26.78 -26.38 0.58
CA ALA A 416 -27.65 -25.84 -0.47
C ALA A 416 -26.86 -25.01 -1.49
N LEU A 417 -25.90 -24.22 -1.01
CA LEU A 417 -24.98 -23.45 -1.87
C LEU A 417 -24.15 -24.37 -2.77
N PHE A 418 -23.61 -25.48 -2.28
CA PHE A 418 -22.88 -26.45 -3.10
C PHE A 418 -23.78 -27.09 -4.17
N VAL A 419 -25.01 -27.42 -3.83
CA VAL A 419 -25.99 -27.94 -4.82
C VAL A 419 -26.27 -26.89 -5.89
N HIS A 420 -26.51 -25.64 -5.51
CA HIS A 420 -26.75 -24.54 -6.42
C HIS A 420 -25.57 -24.30 -7.36
N LEU A 421 -24.34 -24.23 -6.86
CA LEU A 421 -23.14 -24.00 -7.67
C LEU A 421 -22.84 -25.16 -8.62
N ARG A 422 -23.12 -26.41 -8.23
CA ARG A 422 -23.02 -27.58 -9.13
C ARG A 422 -24.02 -27.54 -10.27
N SER A 423 -25.25 -27.10 -10.00
CA SER A 423 -26.31 -27.03 -11.02
C SER A 423 -26.15 -25.81 -11.95
N TYR A 424 -25.54 -24.74 -11.46
CA TYR A 424 -25.34 -23.51 -12.21
C TYR A 424 -24.34 -23.70 -13.36
N GLY A 425 -23.22 -24.43 -13.10
CA GLY A 425 -22.10 -24.58 -14.04
C GLY A 425 -21.36 -23.24 -14.25
N PHE A 426 -20.04 -23.27 -14.17
CA PHE A 426 -19.24 -22.08 -14.43
C PHE A 426 -19.00 -21.87 -15.94
N SER A 427 -18.86 -20.60 -16.36
CA SER A 427 -18.74 -20.20 -17.75
C SER A 427 -17.31 -20.18 -18.27
N GLY A 428 -16.31 -20.20 -17.38
CA GLY A 428 -14.91 -20.01 -17.72
C GLY A 428 -14.49 -18.54 -17.88
N ASP A 429 -15.43 -17.60 -17.71
CA ASP A 429 -15.13 -16.17 -17.52
C ASP A 429 -14.97 -15.91 -16.01
N PRO A 430 -13.75 -15.77 -15.51
CA PRO A 430 -13.52 -15.62 -14.06
C PRO A 430 -14.29 -14.47 -13.43
N SER A 431 -14.53 -13.38 -14.18
CA SER A 431 -15.23 -12.21 -13.66
C SER A 431 -16.72 -12.49 -13.48
N LYS A 432 -17.35 -13.19 -14.43
CA LYS A 432 -18.76 -13.59 -14.36
C LYS A 432 -18.98 -14.64 -13.27
N ASP A 433 -18.13 -15.66 -13.26
CA ASP A 433 -18.22 -16.77 -12.32
C ASP A 433 -18.01 -16.31 -10.88
N TRP A 434 -17.10 -15.35 -10.66
CA TRP A 434 -16.91 -14.68 -9.36
C TRP A 434 -18.16 -13.91 -8.91
N ILE A 435 -18.80 -13.17 -9.82
CA ILE A 435 -20.04 -12.45 -9.53
C ILE A 435 -21.15 -13.44 -9.15
N SER A 436 -21.24 -14.59 -9.83
CA SER A 436 -22.22 -15.63 -9.54
C SER A 436 -22.03 -16.22 -8.14
N VAL A 437 -20.78 -16.55 -7.74
CA VAL A 437 -20.47 -17.01 -6.38
C VAL A 437 -20.83 -15.94 -5.35
N LYS A 438 -20.47 -14.69 -5.58
CA LYS A 438 -20.81 -13.58 -4.69
C LYS A 438 -22.33 -13.43 -4.51
N GLN A 439 -23.09 -13.59 -5.57
CA GLN A 439 -24.54 -13.48 -5.57
C GLN A 439 -25.19 -14.65 -4.80
N ALA A 440 -24.68 -15.87 -5.01
CA ALA A 440 -25.10 -17.05 -4.27
C ALA A 440 -24.85 -16.93 -2.76
N LEU A 441 -23.69 -16.39 -2.36
CA LEU A 441 -23.37 -16.08 -0.95
C LEU A 441 -24.34 -15.03 -0.37
N ARG A 442 -24.66 -13.98 -1.12
CA ARG A 442 -25.56 -12.90 -0.70
C ARG A 442 -26.99 -13.39 -0.48
N ASN A 443 -27.43 -14.34 -1.30
CA ASN A 443 -28.79 -14.90 -1.26
C ASN A 443 -28.92 -16.12 -0.33
N SER A 444 -27.89 -16.42 0.47
CA SER A 444 -27.85 -17.62 1.33
C SER A 444 -28.77 -17.57 2.54
N GLY A 445 -29.28 -16.41 2.93
CA GLY A 445 -30.08 -16.21 4.15
C GLY A 445 -29.29 -16.45 5.45
N GLN A 446 -27.94 -16.41 5.41
CA GLN A 446 -27.07 -16.59 6.58
C GLN A 446 -26.13 -15.40 6.74
N ALA A 447 -26.19 -14.75 7.91
CA ALA A 447 -25.45 -13.51 8.18
C ALA A 447 -23.93 -13.64 7.95
N GLU A 448 -23.36 -14.79 8.26
CA GLU A 448 -21.94 -15.07 8.07
C GLU A 448 -21.56 -15.11 6.57
N LEU A 449 -22.38 -15.74 5.73
CA LEU A 449 -22.17 -15.83 4.28
C LEU A 449 -22.45 -14.50 3.59
N GLU A 450 -23.51 -13.79 4.00
CA GLU A 450 -23.82 -12.44 3.54
C GLU A 450 -22.71 -11.43 3.88
N SER A 451 -22.13 -11.57 5.08
CA SER A 451 -20.96 -10.76 5.49
C SER A 451 -19.77 -11.00 4.57
N VAL A 452 -19.49 -12.25 4.21
CA VAL A 452 -18.45 -12.58 3.22
C VAL A 452 -18.76 -11.92 1.87
N ALA A 453 -19.99 -12.06 1.37
CA ALA A 453 -20.39 -11.43 0.09
C ALA A 453 -20.19 -9.90 0.11
N SER A 454 -20.46 -9.25 1.24
CA SER A 454 -20.26 -7.81 1.41
C SER A 454 -18.77 -7.43 1.40
N GLN A 455 -17.89 -8.28 1.92
CA GLN A 455 -16.44 -8.05 1.86
C GLN A 455 -15.88 -8.20 0.44
N LEU A 456 -16.48 -9.07 -0.37
CA LEU A 456 -16.07 -9.25 -1.76
C LEU A 456 -16.36 -8.02 -2.65
N ASP A 457 -17.25 -7.12 -2.24
CA ASP A 457 -17.48 -5.84 -2.93
C ASP A 457 -16.23 -4.93 -2.93
N PHE A 458 -15.32 -5.15 -1.99
CA PHE A 458 -14.09 -4.35 -1.83
C PHE A 458 -12.87 -4.90 -2.57
N LEU A 459 -12.99 -6.09 -3.17
CA LEU A 459 -11.91 -6.69 -3.93
C LEU A 459 -11.83 -6.13 -5.35
N VAL A 460 -10.87 -5.25 -5.54
CA VAL A 460 -10.49 -4.73 -6.87
C VAL A 460 -9.78 -5.79 -7.71
N ALA A 461 -9.34 -6.87 -7.08
CA ALA A 461 -8.53 -7.93 -7.66
C ALA A 461 -9.18 -8.68 -8.84
N PHE A 462 -10.51 -8.61 -8.99
CA PHE A 462 -11.24 -9.29 -10.07
C PHE A 462 -11.70 -8.36 -11.21
N GLN A 463 -11.13 -7.17 -11.33
CA GLN A 463 -11.37 -6.35 -12.53
C GLN A 463 -10.70 -6.99 -13.76
N ARG A 464 -11.33 -6.80 -14.95
CA ARG A 464 -10.78 -7.29 -16.22
C ARG A 464 -9.31 -6.88 -16.35
N GLY A 465 -8.44 -7.86 -16.60
CA GLY A 465 -7.00 -7.66 -16.72
C GLY A 465 -6.19 -7.81 -15.44
N SER A 466 -6.82 -8.17 -14.29
CA SER A 466 -6.07 -8.51 -13.08
C SER A 466 -5.29 -9.83 -13.26
N ARG A 467 -4.16 -9.96 -12.57
CA ARG A 467 -3.36 -11.22 -12.58
C ARG A 467 -4.16 -12.41 -12.08
N ILE A 468 -5.04 -12.20 -11.11
CA ILE A 468 -5.93 -13.24 -10.57
C ILE A 468 -6.88 -13.74 -11.65
N SER A 469 -7.54 -12.84 -12.37
CA SER A 469 -8.42 -13.20 -13.46
C SER A 469 -7.68 -13.94 -14.59
N ALA A 470 -6.47 -13.49 -14.94
CA ALA A 470 -5.64 -14.16 -15.94
C ALA A 470 -5.20 -15.57 -15.49
N SER A 471 -4.81 -15.72 -14.22
CA SER A 471 -4.41 -17.03 -13.67
C SER A 471 -5.57 -18.01 -13.65
N LEU A 472 -6.77 -17.58 -13.23
CA LEU A 472 -7.97 -18.42 -13.24
C LEU A 472 -8.43 -18.76 -14.66
N ALA A 473 -8.35 -17.82 -15.62
CA ALA A 473 -8.66 -18.10 -17.01
C ALA A 473 -7.70 -19.12 -17.64
N ALA A 474 -6.40 -19.03 -17.33
CA ALA A 474 -5.41 -20.00 -17.80
C ALA A 474 -5.67 -21.40 -17.21
N GLU A 475 -6.09 -21.49 -15.94
CA GLU A 475 -6.45 -22.74 -15.30
C GLU A 475 -7.68 -23.37 -15.97
N TRP A 476 -8.72 -22.57 -16.23
CA TRP A 476 -9.92 -23.03 -16.94
C TRP A 476 -9.61 -23.53 -18.34
N LEU A 477 -8.77 -22.81 -19.08
CA LEU A 477 -8.37 -23.23 -20.45
C LEU A 477 -7.61 -24.56 -20.45
N ARG A 478 -6.87 -24.88 -19.39
CA ARG A 478 -6.12 -26.12 -19.27
C ARG A 478 -6.99 -27.28 -18.79
N ASP A 479 -7.81 -27.05 -17.75
CA ASP A 479 -8.45 -28.12 -16.97
C ASP A 479 -9.98 -28.19 -17.18
N GLY A 480 -10.59 -27.21 -17.86
CA GLY A 480 -12.04 -27.07 -17.99
C GLY A 480 -12.76 -26.78 -16.67
N ALA A 481 -12.00 -26.44 -15.62
CA ALA A 481 -12.49 -26.12 -14.28
C ALA A 481 -11.47 -25.28 -13.51
N TYR A 482 -11.90 -24.62 -12.44
CA TYR A 482 -11.04 -23.89 -11.51
C TYR A 482 -10.50 -24.84 -10.41
N THR A 483 -9.64 -25.79 -10.75
CA THR A 483 -9.21 -26.88 -9.85
C THR A 483 -8.41 -26.43 -8.65
N ASN A 484 -7.67 -25.31 -8.77
CA ASN A 484 -6.78 -24.77 -7.73
C ASN A 484 -6.99 -23.25 -7.54
N ALA A 485 -8.24 -22.80 -7.60
CA ALA A 485 -8.56 -21.36 -7.55
C ALA A 485 -7.98 -20.64 -6.31
N ARG A 486 -7.96 -21.31 -5.13
CA ARG A 486 -7.34 -20.74 -3.92
C ARG A 486 -5.84 -20.56 -4.09
N ALA A 487 -5.15 -21.55 -4.62
CA ALA A 487 -3.69 -21.46 -4.84
C ALA A 487 -3.35 -20.38 -5.86
N ALA A 488 -4.14 -20.25 -6.92
CA ALA A 488 -4.01 -19.18 -7.91
C ALA A 488 -4.22 -17.80 -7.30
N LEU A 489 -5.24 -17.64 -6.44
CA LEU A 489 -5.49 -16.41 -5.69
C LEU A 489 -4.31 -16.07 -4.77
N ASP A 490 -3.84 -17.02 -3.96
CA ASP A 490 -2.77 -16.82 -3.00
C ASP A 490 -1.44 -16.47 -3.69
N LEU A 491 -1.12 -17.14 -4.79
CA LEU A 491 0.05 -16.85 -5.61
C LEU A 491 -0.01 -15.44 -6.19
N ALA A 492 -1.16 -15.04 -6.74
CA ALA A 492 -1.34 -13.71 -7.30
C ALA A 492 -1.24 -12.62 -6.23
N LEU A 493 -1.84 -12.82 -5.04
CA LEU A 493 -1.74 -11.91 -3.92
C LEU A 493 -0.29 -11.79 -3.40
N ALA A 494 0.43 -12.91 -3.31
CA ALA A 494 1.84 -12.91 -2.94
C ALA A 494 2.70 -12.15 -3.96
N GLN A 495 2.47 -12.40 -5.25
CA GLN A 495 3.16 -11.68 -6.33
C GLN A 495 2.84 -10.19 -6.35
N GLU A 496 1.58 -9.79 -6.13
CA GLU A 496 1.22 -8.37 -6.02
C GLU A 496 1.93 -7.64 -4.88
N GLN A 497 2.33 -8.37 -3.84
CA GLN A 497 3.05 -7.77 -2.71
C GLN A 497 4.58 -7.72 -2.91
N ILE A 498 5.14 -8.59 -3.74
CA ILE A 498 6.59 -8.69 -3.94
C ILE A 498 7.04 -8.13 -5.28
N VAL A 499 6.29 -8.40 -6.36
CA VAL A 499 6.77 -8.13 -7.72
C VAL A 499 6.77 -6.64 -8.03
N ASP A 500 7.96 -6.15 -8.34
CA ASP A 500 8.20 -4.85 -8.92
C ASP A 500 7.65 -4.82 -10.36
N GLY A 501 6.83 -3.82 -10.68
CA GLY A 501 6.44 -3.59 -12.07
C GLY A 501 4.95 -3.66 -12.39
N ALA A 502 4.05 -3.65 -11.41
CA ALA A 502 2.66 -3.30 -11.71
C ALA A 502 2.62 -1.84 -12.19
N GLU A 503 2.11 -1.64 -13.40
CA GLU A 503 1.89 -0.28 -13.93
C GLU A 503 1.17 0.56 -12.87
N PRO A 504 1.60 1.82 -12.64
CA PRO A 504 0.92 2.68 -11.69
C PRO A 504 -0.57 2.76 -12.07
N PRO A 505 -1.48 2.60 -11.11
CA PRO A 505 -2.90 2.61 -11.42
C PRO A 505 -3.29 3.96 -12.01
N THR A 506 -3.92 3.95 -13.17
CA THR A 506 -4.43 5.14 -13.88
C THR A 506 -5.91 5.40 -13.55
N GLY A 507 -6.39 6.59 -13.84
CA GLY A 507 -7.76 7.03 -13.65
C GLY A 507 -8.03 7.61 -12.25
N LEU A 508 -9.27 7.52 -11.79
CA LEU A 508 -9.67 7.97 -10.47
C LEU A 508 -9.35 6.90 -9.41
N LEU A 509 -8.61 7.29 -8.38
CA LEU A 509 -8.15 6.40 -7.31
C LEU A 509 -8.70 6.88 -5.97
N VAL A 510 -9.17 5.96 -5.12
CA VAL A 510 -9.59 6.26 -3.75
C VAL A 510 -8.66 5.51 -2.80
N MET A 511 -8.04 6.22 -1.84
CA MET A 511 -7.10 5.61 -0.90
C MET A 511 -6.91 6.46 0.36
N ASN A 512 -6.30 5.89 1.40
CA ASN A 512 -5.87 6.65 2.56
C ASN A 512 -4.53 7.39 2.31
N PHE A 513 -4.20 8.37 3.17
CA PHE A 513 -2.96 9.16 3.07
C PHE A 513 -1.69 8.32 3.05
N HIS A 514 -1.63 7.25 3.85
CA HIS A 514 -0.44 6.39 3.93
C HIS A 514 -0.17 5.67 2.60
N LYS A 515 -1.22 5.20 1.91
CA LYS A 515 -1.10 4.58 0.59
C LYS A 515 -0.74 5.56 -0.53
N ALA A 516 -0.95 6.87 -0.30
CA ALA A 516 -0.56 7.91 -1.24
C ALA A 516 0.94 8.27 -1.16
N LYS A 517 1.63 7.93 -0.06
CA LYS A 517 3.06 8.19 0.08
C LYS A 517 3.84 7.52 -1.05
N GLY A 518 4.83 8.24 -1.58
CA GLY A 518 5.62 7.79 -2.73
C GLY A 518 4.89 7.86 -4.08
N LYS A 519 3.58 8.18 -4.14
CA LYS A 519 2.84 8.35 -5.39
C LYS A 519 2.72 9.81 -5.78
N GLN A 520 2.32 10.07 -7.04
CA GLN A 520 2.02 11.40 -7.58
C GLN A 520 0.79 11.31 -8.45
N PHE A 521 -0.02 12.36 -8.43
CA PHE A 521 -1.28 12.44 -9.18
C PHE A 521 -1.38 13.81 -9.85
N ASP A 522 -2.04 13.89 -10.98
CA ASP A 522 -2.25 15.16 -11.67
C ASP A 522 -3.14 16.09 -10.82
N GLY A 523 -4.12 15.49 -10.14
CA GLY A 523 -4.95 16.20 -9.15
C GLY A 523 -5.24 15.37 -7.92
N VAL A 524 -5.50 16.05 -6.79
CA VAL A 524 -5.83 15.41 -5.52
C VAL A 524 -7.08 16.05 -4.92
N ILE A 525 -8.01 15.22 -4.48
CA ILE A 525 -9.18 15.61 -3.68
C ILE A 525 -8.94 15.07 -2.27
N VAL A 526 -8.74 15.96 -1.31
CA VAL A 526 -8.52 15.63 0.09
C VAL A 526 -9.84 15.74 0.83
N VAL A 527 -10.32 14.63 1.40
CA VAL A 527 -11.62 14.60 2.09
C VAL A 527 -11.43 14.75 3.59
N ARG A 528 -11.90 15.85 4.15
CA ARG A 528 -12.04 16.06 5.58
C ARG A 528 -13.47 15.79 6.00
N GLU A 529 -13.65 14.83 6.90
CA GLU A 529 -14.93 14.57 7.53
C GLU A 529 -14.98 15.19 8.93
N ALA A 530 -16.15 15.64 9.37
CA ALA A 530 -16.39 15.89 10.78
C ALA A 530 -16.40 14.53 11.52
N ARG A 531 -15.69 14.42 12.62
CA ARG A 531 -15.61 13.20 13.43
C ARG A 531 -16.28 13.43 14.78
N ARG A 532 -17.26 12.60 15.12
CA ARG A 532 -17.82 12.57 16.47
C ARG A 532 -16.90 11.80 17.40
N THR A 533 -16.61 12.36 18.56
CA THR A 533 -15.84 11.79 19.66
C THR A 533 -16.64 11.93 20.95
N ASP A 534 -16.22 11.26 22.00
CA ASP A 534 -16.88 11.39 23.32
C ASP A 534 -16.78 12.82 23.87
N ALA A 535 -15.76 13.58 23.44
CA ALA A 535 -15.57 15.00 23.78
C ALA A 535 -16.32 15.99 22.85
N GLY A 536 -17.12 15.48 21.88
CA GLY A 536 -17.84 16.31 20.91
C GLY A 536 -17.48 16.02 19.46
N VAL A 537 -17.52 17.06 18.60
CA VAL A 537 -17.21 16.95 17.15
C VAL A 537 -15.83 17.51 16.89
N ASP A 538 -15.00 16.72 16.24
CA ASP A 538 -13.60 17.07 15.91
C ASP A 538 -13.30 16.87 14.42
N SER A 539 -12.15 17.36 13.98
CA SER A 539 -11.65 17.20 12.61
C SER A 539 -11.12 15.78 12.36
N SER A 540 -11.51 15.18 11.25
CA SER A 540 -10.96 13.88 10.84
C SER A 540 -9.48 13.94 10.42
N PHE A 541 -8.90 15.13 10.25
CA PHE A 541 -7.46 15.30 9.98
C PHE A 541 -6.60 15.18 11.24
N ILE A 542 -7.20 15.31 12.42
CA ILE A 542 -6.45 15.14 13.67
C ILE A 542 -6.35 13.64 13.99
N TRP A 543 -5.12 13.17 14.10
CA TRP A 543 -4.83 11.78 14.48
C TRP A 543 -5.18 11.55 15.96
N ARG A 544 -5.66 10.38 16.31
CA ARG A 544 -5.92 10.05 17.72
C ARG A 544 -4.60 10.10 18.50
N GLY A 545 -4.61 10.81 19.64
CA GLY A 545 -3.43 11.00 20.49
C GLY A 545 -2.43 12.04 20.01
N ASP A 546 -2.71 12.76 18.89
CA ASP A 546 -1.89 13.88 18.44
C ASP A 546 -2.45 15.18 19.02
N GLY A 547 -1.84 15.68 20.12
CA GLY A 547 -2.21 16.94 20.76
C GLY A 547 -1.59 18.16 20.07
N PRO A 548 -2.05 19.38 20.44
CA PRO A 548 -1.43 20.61 19.93
C PRO A 548 0.08 20.63 20.17
N PRO A 549 0.90 21.07 19.21
CA PRO A 549 0.59 21.69 17.91
C PRO A 549 0.27 20.73 16.75
N TYR A 550 -0.08 19.47 16.99
CA TYR A 550 -0.49 18.45 16.04
C TYR A 550 0.61 18.03 15.02
N PRO A 551 1.81 17.70 15.46
CA PRO A 551 2.94 17.49 14.56
C PRO A 551 2.73 16.30 13.59
N LYS A 552 2.15 15.20 14.06
CA LYS A 552 1.84 14.03 13.21
C LYS A 552 0.78 14.34 12.17
N SER A 553 -0.30 14.96 12.58
CA SER A 553 -1.42 15.33 11.70
C SER A 553 -0.99 16.31 10.61
N ARG A 554 -0.14 17.31 10.95
CA ARG A 554 0.45 18.26 10.00
C ARG A 554 1.29 17.55 8.94
N LYS A 555 2.16 16.63 9.34
CA LYS A 555 2.98 15.83 8.42
C LYS A 555 2.11 15.02 7.45
N VAL A 556 1.09 14.33 7.97
CA VAL A 556 0.19 13.51 7.15
C VAL A 556 -0.58 14.35 6.14
N LEU A 557 -1.14 15.49 6.56
CA LEU A 557 -1.86 16.39 5.66
C LEU A 557 -0.94 16.99 4.59
N ARG A 558 0.27 17.43 4.97
CA ARG A 558 1.29 17.90 4.03
C ARG A 558 1.60 16.84 2.97
N VAL A 559 1.86 15.60 3.41
CA VAL A 559 2.13 14.50 2.47
C VAL A 559 0.97 14.32 1.50
N GLY A 560 -0.28 14.35 1.97
CA GLY A 560 -1.45 14.20 1.11
C GLY A 560 -1.56 15.29 0.05
N VAL A 561 -1.51 16.56 0.44
CA VAL A 561 -1.69 17.68 -0.50
C VAL A 561 -0.53 17.78 -1.51
N THR A 562 0.71 17.51 -1.06
CA THR A 562 1.90 17.56 -1.94
C THR A 562 2.02 16.38 -2.90
N ARG A 563 1.05 15.44 -2.91
CA ARG A 563 0.92 14.42 -3.97
C ARG A 563 0.37 14.98 -5.27
N ALA A 564 -0.34 16.11 -5.22
CA ALA A 564 -0.84 16.76 -6.43
C ALA A 564 0.30 17.43 -7.22
N ARG A 565 0.25 17.30 -8.55
CA ARG A 565 1.15 18.02 -9.47
C ARG A 565 0.61 19.40 -9.79
N THR A 566 -0.71 19.51 -10.03
CA THR A 566 -1.33 20.73 -10.57
C THR A 566 -2.38 21.31 -9.63
N GLN A 567 -3.28 20.47 -9.08
CA GLN A 567 -4.41 20.95 -8.29
C GLN A 567 -4.70 20.06 -7.09
N ALA A 568 -4.83 20.67 -5.91
CA ALA A 568 -5.35 20.04 -4.69
C ALA A 568 -6.66 20.73 -4.29
N ILE A 569 -7.74 19.96 -4.10
CA ILE A 569 -9.02 20.45 -3.56
C ILE A 569 -9.28 19.77 -2.22
N ILE A 570 -9.60 20.58 -1.19
CA ILE A 570 -10.00 20.07 0.12
C ILE A 570 -11.53 20.13 0.22
N LEU A 571 -12.18 18.98 0.36
CA LEU A 571 -13.58 18.91 0.78
C LEU A 571 -13.64 19.18 2.28
N ASP A 572 -14.08 20.39 2.65
CA ASP A 572 -13.99 20.92 4.00
C ASP A 572 -15.39 21.18 4.60
N PRO A 573 -15.77 20.51 5.70
CA PRO A 573 -17.03 20.85 6.36
C PRO A 573 -16.95 22.24 6.99
N LEU A 574 -18.05 22.99 6.91
CA LEU A 574 -18.16 24.33 7.51
C LEU A 574 -17.86 24.32 9.02
N TRP A 575 -18.15 23.24 9.69
CA TRP A 575 -17.82 22.99 11.10
C TRP A 575 -17.58 21.50 11.36
N PRO A 576 -16.77 21.15 12.35
CA PRO A 576 -15.90 22.01 13.15
C PRO A 576 -14.77 22.59 12.29
N VAL A 577 -14.29 23.78 12.65
CA VAL A 577 -13.10 24.36 11.99
C VAL A 577 -11.88 23.50 12.31
N CYS A 578 -11.15 23.12 11.26
CA CYS A 578 -9.94 22.33 11.44
C CYS A 578 -8.79 23.17 12.01
N PRO A 579 -8.18 22.80 13.15
CA PRO A 579 -7.03 23.52 13.70
C PRO A 579 -5.86 23.64 12.70
N LEU A 580 -5.68 22.64 11.80
CA LEU A 580 -4.60 22.64 10.82
C LEU A 580 -4.86 23.61 9.65
N LEU A 581 -6.12 23.95 9.37
CA LEU A 581 -6.52 24.85 8.29
C LEU A 581 -6.86 26.26 8.78
N LYS A 582 -6.88 26.46 10.10
CA LYS A 582 -7.24 27.75 10.71
C LYS A 582 -6.27 28.86 10.25
N GLY A 583 -6.81 29.94 9.74
CA GLY A 583 -6.05 31.09 9.26
C GLY A 583 -5.54 31.00 7.82
N HIS A 584 -5.53 29.80 7.21
CA HIS A 584 -5.19 29.67 5.78
C HIS A 584 -6.35 30.14 4.90
N LYS A 585 -6.08 31.06 3.98
CA LYS A 585 -7.04 31.44 2.94
C LYS A 585 -6.97 30.43 1.79
N LEU A 586 -8.03 29.66 1.62
CA LEU A 586 -8.20 28.78 0.47
C LEU A 586 -9.20 29.42 -0.50
N SER A 587 -8.90 29.37 -1.79
CA SER A 587 -9.84 29.82 -2.82
C SER A 587 -11.10 28.96 -2.72
N ASN A 588 -12.27 29.57 -2.56
CA ASN A 588 -13.52 28.82 -2.65
C ASN A 588 -13.79 28.47 -4.11
N SER A 589 -13.76 27.20 -4.42
CA SER A 589 -14.22 26.69 -5.70
C SER A 589 -15.74 26.54 -5.65
N GLY A 590 -16.43 27.65 -5.85
CA GLY A 590 -17.89 27.70 -5.96
C GLY A 590 -18.28 28.71 -7.02
N PRO A 591 -19.41 28.55 -7.73
CA PRO A 591 -19.91 29.63 -8.60
C PRO A 591 -20.03 30.87 -7.74
N LYS A 592 -19.39 31.95 -8.16
CA LYS A 592 -19.80 33.29 -7.73
C LYS A 592 -21.26 33.39 -8.11
N GLY A 593 -22.13 33.53 -7.14
CA GLY A 593 -23.57 33.47 -7.09
C GLY A 593 -24.32 33.96 -8.30
#